data_0987d0b548cf5782bf062ddfa94e876d
#
_entry.id   0987d0b548cf5782bf062ddfa94e876d
#
_cell.length_a   1.000
_cell.length_b   1.000
_cell.length_c   1.000
_cell.angle_alpha   90.00
_cell.angle_beta   90.00
_cell.angle_gamma   90.00
#
_symmetry.space_group_name_H-M   'P 1'
#
loop_
_entity.id
_entity.type
_entity.pdbx_description
1 polymer ?
#
loop_
_entity_poly.entity_id
_entity_poly.type
_entity_poly.pdbx_seq_one_letter_code
_entity_poly.pdbx_strand_id
1 'polypeptide(L)'
;MKNKIKIIALLLCLLTIFIFTGCDGPSPSYTVLDANGETIEKTDDFRPFLELVNNECEEILAETPKGNFTIQTTLDKTAYDACKNAYDKNGTQINGFAQVVTKVDGQILCVFSKGYENENYALIKTQPYSSFKPLSVYAPAMENGKITWADSFHDSPVKQIEDENGKLTDWPANATGKYQNENIPLDECLKHSLNTAAVKCIMQSGVSESVSFLEKSFGIDVTYEKEQMSLKGEEEILHNIALGYLTAGVSPVDMAGFYQIFATGGKYTEPYAVKMISDENGNIIYEHKSETKQIISEETAYIMNLLLQNTLTTGGTAEKAYVEGIKTGGKTGTGNNYSGNWFIGYTPEYVCSIWHGQNMKNICTATYAELIQGLRHDETKDFPACSSVTMKAYCKDSGGMLSVNCNSMATGWFNADSVLDKCKIHKKGE
;
A
#
# COMPACT_ATOMS: atom_id res chain seq x y z
N MET A 1 4.09 49.03 -12.11
CA MET A 1 4.62 47.64 -11.93
C MET A 1 3.43 46.79 -11.56
N LYS A 2 3.02 45.88 -12.42
CA LYS A 2 1.71 45.18 -12.35
C LYS A 2 1.89 43.84 -11.64
N ASN A 3 1.28 43.69 -10.46
CA ASN A 3 1.13 42.44 -9.77
C ASN A 3 0.23 41.49 -10.58
N LYS A 4 0.76 40.34 -10.96
CA LYS A 4 -0.04 39.21 -11.47
C LYS A 4 -0.30 38.26 -10.30
N ILE A 5 -1.50 38.38 -9.73
CA ILE A 5 -2.06 37.38 -8.83
C ILE A 5 -2.49 36.19 -9.70
N LYS A 6 -1.86 35.05 -9.54
CA LYS A 6 -2.34 33.78 -10.11
C LYS A 6 -3.48 33.27 -9.21
N ILE A 7 -4.68 33.30 -9.75
CA ILE A 7 -5.86 32.68 -9.18
C ILE A 7 -5.70 31.19 -9.41
N ILE A 8 -5.54 30.43 -8.32
CA ILE A 8 -5.66 28.97 -8.32
C ILE A 8 -7.16 28.68 -8.43
N ALA A 9 -7.57 28.16 -9.58
CA ALA A 9 -8.94 27.69 -9.78
C ALA A 9 -9.14 26.39 -9.00
N LEU A 10 -9.98 26.48 -7.97
CA LEU A 10 -10.55 25.33 -7.28
C LEU A 10 -11.55 24.69 -8.27
N LEU A 11 -11.18 23.58 -8.90
CA LEU A 11 -12.13 22.81 -9.71
C LEU A 11 -13.01 21.98 -8.76
N LEU A 12 -14.24 22.45 -8.58
CA LEU A 12 -15.34 21.62 -8.11
C LEU A 12 -15.60 20.55 -9.19
N CYS A 13 -15.34 19.29 -8.88
CA CYS A 13 -15.85 18.16 -9.66
C CYS A 13 -17.37 18.08 -9.50
N LEU A 14 -18.09 18.77 -10.38
CA LEU A 14 -19.50 18.48 -10.62
C LEU A 14 -19.58 17.28 -11.57
N LEU A 15 -20.38 16.29 -11.17
CA LEU A 15 -20.81 15.15 -12.00
C LEU A 15 -21.08 15.61 -13.43
N THR A 16 -20.24 15.25 -14.37
CA THR A 16 -20.57 15.29 -15.77
C THR A 16 -20.41 13.89 -16.36
N ILE A 17 -21.53 13.20 -16.41
CA ILE A 17 -21.79 12.22 -17.46
C ILE A 17 -21.30 12.86 -18.77
N PHE A 18 -20.24 12.29 -19.36
CA PHE A 18 -19.73 12.56 -20.69
C PHE A 18 -20.38 13.76 -21.43
N ILE A 19 -19.79 14.93 -21.33
CA ILE A 19 -20.01 15.96 -22.31
C ILE A 19 -18.62 16.44 -22.78
N PHE A 20 -18.14 15.87 -23.86
CA PHE A 20 -17.15 16.52 -24.70
C PHE A 20 -17.81 17.77 -25.31
N THR A 21 -17.62 18.94 -24.71
CA THR A 21 -18.01 20.20 -25.35
C THR A 21 -16.85 20.72 -26.20
N GLY A 22 -16.85 20.33 -27.47
CA GLY A 22 -15.92 20.88 -28.45
C GLY A 22 -16.15 20.28 -29.83
N CYS A 23 -16.94 21.01 -30.67
CA CYS A 23 -17.25 20.77 -32.08
C CYS A 23 -18.35 19.74 -32.40
N ASP A 24 -19.27 20.18 -33.30
CA ASP A 24 -20.46 19.46 -33.77
C ASP A 24 -20.17 18.06 -34.34
N GLY A 25 -20.47 17.04 -33.58
CA GLY A 25 -20.48 15.62 -33.97
C GLY A 25 -21.13 14.79 -32.86
N PRO A 26 -21.75 13.62 -33.17
CA PRO A 26 -22.30 12.76 -32.13
C PRO A 26 -21.22 12.42 -31.12
N SER A 27 -21.54 12.48 -29.83
CA SER A 27 -20.65 12.07 -28.75
C SER A 27 -20.24 10.60 -28.98
N PRO A 28 -18.98 10.21 -28.76
CA PRO A 28 -18.56 8.83 -28.91
C PRO A 28 -19.40 7.93 -27.97
N SER A 29 -19.88 6.81 -28.50
CA SER A 29 -20.56 5.81 -27.68
C SER A 29 -19.60 4.68 -27.37
N TYR A 30 -19.57 4.25 -26.09
CA TYR A 30 -18.74 3.16 -25.65
C TYR A 30 -19.59 1.96 -25.23
N THR A 31 -19.26 0.77 -25.77
CA THR A 31 -19.68 -0.50 -25.21
C THR A 31 -18.56 -1.02 -24.34
N VAL A 32 -18.84 -1.22 -23.06
CA VAL A 32 -17.84 -1.71 -22.09
C VAL A 32 -18.12 -3.17 -21.79
N LEU A 33 -17.09 -4.02 -21.91
CA LEU A 33 -17.15 -5.44 -21.66
C LEU A 33 -16.32 -5.80 -20.42
N ASP A 34 -16.78 -6.78 -19.65
CA ASP A 34 -16.01 -7.36 -18.55
C ASP A 34 -14.86 -8.26 -19.07
N ALA A 35 -14.13 -8.89 -18.15
CA ALA A 35 -12.99 -9.75 -18.49
C ALA A 35 -13.37 -10.95 -19.38
N ASN A 36 -14.64 -11.38 -19.37
CA ASN A 36 -15.17 -12.52 -20.16
C ASN A 36 -15.79 -12.09 -21.50
N GLY A 37 -15.85 -10.77 -21.78
CA GLY A 37 -16.47 -10.22 -23.00
C GLY A 37 -17.98 -10.01 -22.86
N GLU A 38 -18.55 -10.06 -21.67
CA GLU A 38 -19.94 -9.73 -21.41
C GLU A 38 -20.11 -8.23 -21.21
N THR A 39 -21.20 -7.65 -21.76
CA THR A 39 -21.50 -6.23 -21.59
C THR A 39 -21.71 -5.88 -20.13
N ILE A 40 -21.03 -4.82 -19.68
CA ILE A 40 -21.25 -4.25 -18.36
C ILE A 40 -22.41 -3.27 -18.44
N GLU A 41 -23.45 -3.53 -17.67
CA GLU A 41 -24.55 -2.58 -17.51
C GLU A 41 -24.05 -1.35 -16.73
N LYS A 42 -24.41 -0.15 -17.20
CA LYS A 42 -24.08 1.11 -16.52
C LYS A 42 -24.98 1.32 -15.32
N THR A 43 -24.78 0.50 -14.29
CA THR A 43 -25.51 0.58 -13.03
C THR A 43 -24.64 1.28 -11.96
N ASP A 44 -25.26 1.75 -10.88
CA ASP A 44 -24.55 2.32 -9.73
C ASP A 44 -23.56 1.32 -9.11
N ASP A 45 -23.78 0.04 -9.31
CA ASP A 45 -22.95 -1.03 -8.77
C ASP A 45 -21.56 -1.05 -9.41
N PHE A 46 -21.44 -0.86 -10.73
CA PHE A 46 -20.16 -0.84 -11.44
C PHE A 46 -19.60 0.55 -11.66
N ARG A 47 -20.33 1.59 -11.24
CA ARG A 47 -19.92 2.98 -11.45
C ARG A 47 -18.48 3.28 -10.98
N PRO A 48 -18.03 2.87 -9.78
CA PRO A 48 -16.66 3.15 -9.33
C PRO A 48 -15.59 2.56 -10.25
N PHE A 49 -15.80 1.35 -10.78
CA PHE A 49 -14.89 0.74 -11.73
C PHE A 49 -14.95 1.43 -13.09
N LEU A 50 -16.15 1.79 -13.57
CA LEU A 50 -16.33 2.47 -14.85
C LEU A 50 -15.72 3.89 -14.84
N GLU A 51 -15.69 4.58 -13.71
CA GLU A 51 -14.98 5.86 -13.59
C GLU A 51 -13.48 5.69 -13.79
N LEU A 52 -12.87 4.65 -13.24
CA LEU A 52 -11.47 4.33 -13.49
C LEU A 52 -11.24 4.02 -14.98
N VAL A 53 -12.08 3.17 -15.59
CA VAL A 53 -12.01 2.86 -17.02
C VAL A 53 -12.12 4.13 -17.87
N ASN A 54 -12.99 5.05 -17.50
CA ASN A 54 -13.14 6.33 -18.21
C ASN A 54 -11.86 7.18 -18.14
N ASN A 55 -11.25 7.29 -16.96
CA ASN A 55 -10.00 8.03 -16.77
C ASN A 55 -8.87 7.44 -17.67
N GLU A 56 -8.71 6.12 -17.66
CA GLU A 56 -7.74 5.45 -18.54
C GLU A 56 -8.07 5.68 -20.03
N CYS A 57 -9.34 5.58 -20.42
CA CYS A 57 -9.75 5.83 -21.81
C CYS A 57 -9.52 7.28 -22.26
N GLU A 58 -9.72 8.27 -21.40
CA GLU A 58 -9.43 9.65 -21.71
C GLU A 58 -7.95 9.86 -22.05
N GLU A 59 -7.06 9.23 -21.29
CA GLU A 59 -5.62 9.27 -21.55
C GLU A 59 -5.26 8.53 -22.85
N ILE A 60 -5.76 7.30 -23.02
CA ILE A 60 -5.45 6.44 -24.18
C ILE A 60 -5.98 7.05 -25.49
N LEU A 61 -7.18 7.62 -25.46
CA LEU A 61 -7.88 8.11 -26.64
C LEU A 61 -7.70 9.63 -26.86
N ALA A 62 -6.86 10.31 -26.11
CA ALA A 62 -6.68 11.77 -26.16
C ALA A 62 -6.45 12.31 -27.59
N GLU A 63 -5.75 11.55 -28.44
CA GLU A 63 -5.43 11.91 -29.82
C GLU A 63 -6.21 11.07 -30.87
N THR A 64 -7.18 10.25 -30.43
CA THR A 64 -7.90 9.33 -31.31
C THR A 64 -9.14 10.01 -31.93
N PRO A 65 -9.46 9.76 -33.21
CA PRO A 65 -10.68 10.27 -33.84
C PRO A 65 -11.95 9.83 -33.11
N LYS A 66 -12.95 10.71 -33.10
CA LYS A 66 -14.27 10.39 -32.54
C LYS A 66 -14.91 9.23 -33.27
N GLY A 67 -15.50 8.29 -32.51
CA GLY A 67 -16.16 7.10 -33.07
C GLY A 67 -16.88 6.30 -32.00
N ASN A 68 -17.42 5.16 -32.40
CA ASN A 68 -17.96 4.17 -31.50
C ASN A 68 -16.87 3.17 -31.16
N PHE A 69 -16.68 2.90 -29.86
CA PHE A 69 -15.62 1.99 -29.41
C PHE A 69 -16.18 0.86 -28.55
N THR A 70 -15.52 -0.29 -28.61
CA THR A 70 -15.71 -1.40 -27.71
C THR A 70 -14.48 -1.50 -26.80
N ILE A 71 -14.70 -1.41 -25.48
CA ILE A 71 -13.67 -1.40 -24.45
C ILE A 71 -13.74 -2.74 -23.70
N GLN A 72 -12.72 -3.58 -23.86
CA GLN A 72 -12.54 -4.80 -23.08
C GLN A 72 -11.80 -4.45 -21.79
N THR A 73 -12.39 -4.77 -20.65
CA THR A 73 -11.82 -4.45 -19.34
C THR A 73 -11.31 -5.68 -18.60
N THR A 74 -10.75 -5.45 -17.42
CA THR A 74 -10.30 -6.46 -16.47
C THR A 74 -11.35 -6.84 -15.42
N LEU A 75 -12.55 -6.21 -15.43
CA LEU A 75 -13.59 -6.45 -14.43
C LEU A 75 -13.92 -7.93 -14.30
N ASP A 76 -13.83 -8.46 -13.08
CA ASP A 76 -14.28 -9.79 -12.71
C ASP A 76 -15.52 -9.69 -11.80
N LYS A 77 -16.66 -10.18 -12.29
CA LYS A 77 -17.91 -10.16 -11.53
C LYS A 77 -17.83 -10.99 -10.25
N THR A 78 -17.03 -12.05 -10.21
CA THR A 78 -16.80 -12.83 -8.98
C THR A 78 -16.10 -11.98 -7.92
N ALA A 79 -15.07 -11.20 -8.33
CA ALA A 79 -14.39 -10.28 -7.44
C ALA A 79 -15.32 -9.15 -6.96
N TYR A 80 -16.19 -8.66 -7.84
CA TYR A 80 -17.22 -7.69 -7.44
C TYR A 80 -18.19 -8.25 -6.40
N ASP A 81 -18.71 -9.46 -6.63
CA ASP A 81 -19.64 -10.13 -5.70
C ASP A 81 -18.98 -10.38 -4.34
N ALA A 82 -17.70 -10.77 -4.33
CA ALA A 82 -16.91 -10.95 -3.13
C ALA A 82 -16.76 -9.62 -2.35
N CYS A 83 -16.43 -8.52 -3.05
CA CYS A 83 -16.37 -7.18 -2.46
C CYS A 83 -17.70 -6.75 -1.86
N LYS A 84 -18.78 -6.93 -2.61
CA LYS A 84 -20.13 -6.58 -2.17
C LYS A 84 -20.55 -7.37 -0.94
N ASN A 85 -20.35 -8.68 -0.93
CA ASN A 85 -20.69 -9.55 0.21
C ASN A 85 -19.88 -9.17 1.45
N ALA A 86 -18.58 -8.88 1.30
CA ALA A 86 -17.71 -8.44 2.40
C ALA A 86 -18.17 -7.09 2.97
N TYR A 87 -18.60 -6.15 2.12
CA TYR A 87 -19.17 -4.87 2.54
C TYR A 87 -20.53 -5.07 3.24
N ASP A 88 -21.43 -5.84 2.66
CA ASP A 88 -22.77 -6.09 3.23
C ASP A 88 -22.67 -6.69 4.64
N LYS A 89 -21.65 -7.50 4.91
CA LYS A 89 -21.39 -8.11 6.21
C LYS A 89 -20.73 -7.19 7.22
N ASN A 90 -19.77 -6.34 6.80
CA ASN A 90 -18.91 -5.60 7.70
C ASN A 90 -19.00 -4.08 7.55
N GLY A 91 -19.44 -3.56 6.41
CA GLY A 91 -19.28 -2.16 6.01
C GLY A 91 -20.55 -1.31 5.94
N THR A 92 -21.76 -1.89 6.07
CA THR A 92 -23.03 -1.19 5.78
C THR A 92 -23.32 0.05 6.63
N GLN A 93 -22.66 0.20 7.78
CA GLN A 93 -22.80 1.36 8.67
C GLN A 93 -21.78 2.49 8.36
N ILE A 94 -20.96 2.29 7.31
CA ILE A 94 -19.82 3.18 7.01
C ILE A 94 -20.16 4.06 5.83
N ASN A 95 -20.02 5.37 6.02
CA ASN A 95 -20.00 6.35 4.95
C ASN A 95 -18.54 6.66 4.58
N GLY A 96 -18.20 6.54 3.30
CA GLY A 96 -16.84 6.64 2.83
C GLY A 96 -16.07 5.33 3.00
N PHE A 97 -16.29 4.41 2.04
CA PHE A 97 -15.72 3.07 2.05
C PHE A 97 -15.23 2.68 0.65
N ALA A 98 -14.08 2.04 0.57
CA ALA A 98 -13.52 1.54 -0.67
C ALA A 98 -12.88 0.17 -0.50
N GLN A 99 -13.01 -0.66 -1.53
CA GLN A 99 -12.30 -1.92 -1.73
C GLN A 99 -11.79 -1.95 -3.17
N VAL A 100 -10.52 -2.32 -3.32
CA VAL A 100 -9.89 -2.55 -4.63
C VAL A 100 -9.26 -3.93 -4.61
N VAL A 101 -9.53 -4.72 -5.63
CA VAL A 101 -8.91 -6.03 -5.85
C VAL A 101 -8.11 -5.98 -7.13
N THR A 102 -6.83 -6.25 -7.04
CA THR A 102 -5.95 -6.42 -8.20
C THR A 102 -5.35 -7.82 -8.21
N LYS A 103 -5.03 -8.31 -9.40
CA LYS A 103 -4.07 -9.41 -9.52
C LYS A 103 -2.65 -8.89 -9.29
N VAL A 104 -1.76 -9.79 -8.95
CA VAL A 104 -0.33 -9.48 -8.78
C VAL A 104 0.38 -9.09 -10.08
N ASP A 105 -0.28 -9.18 -11.24
CA ASP A 105 0.18 -8.74 -12.56
C ASP A 105 -0.38 -7.37 -12.98
N GLY A 106 -1.03 -6.64 -12.07
CA GLY A 106 -1.57 -5.30 -12.28
C GLY A 106 -3.03 -5.24 -12.75
N GLN A 107 -3.68 -6.34 -13.12
CA GLN A 107 -5.09 -6.31 -13.53
C GLN A 107 -6.00 -5.88 -12.37
N ILE A 108 -6.73 -4.78 -12.50
CA ILE A 108 -7.73 -4.34 -11.52
C ILE A 108 -9.02 -5.10 -11.77
N LEU A 109 -9.32 -6.07 -10.91
CA LEU A 109 -10.50 -6.94 -11.06
C LEU A 109 -11.78 -6.30 -10.55
N CYS A 110 -11.68 -5.44 -9.55
CA CYS A 110 -12.83 -4.76 -8.95
C CYS A 110 -12.40 -3.46 -8.29
N VAL A 111 -13.23 -2.45 -8.46
CA VAL A 111 -13.26 -1.22 -7.67
C VAL A 111 -14.66 -1.09 -7.09
N PHE A 112 -14.77 -1.23 -5.78
CA PHE A 112 -16.02 -1.10 -5.03
C PHE A 112 -15.92 0.12 -4.12
N SER A 113 -16.92 1.00 -4.19
CA SER A 113 -16.97 2.20 -3.35
C SER A 113 -18.40 2.51 -2.93
N LYS A 114 -18.59 2.89 -1.69
CA LYS A 114 -19.89 3.34 -1.12
C LYS A 114 -19.65 4.55 -0.21
N GLY A 115 -20.57 5.50 -0.24
CA GLY A 115 -20.52 6.69 0.61
C GLY A 115 -21.43 7.81 0.16
N TYR A 116 -21.16 9.02 0.66
CA TYR A 116 -21.93 10.21 0.36
C TYR A 116 -21.80 10.64 -1.11
N GLU A 117 -22.89 11.19 -1.65
CA GLU A 117 -22.93 11.86 -2.96
C GLU A 117 -22.32 11.04 -4.12
N ASN A 118 -22.29 9.71 -3.96
CA ASN A 118 -21.72 8.81 -4.95
C ASN A 118 -20.22 9.02 -5.24
N GLU A 119 -19.46 9.60 -4.32
CA GLU A 119 -18.01 9.72 -4.46
C GLU A 119 -17.33 8.35 -4.59
N ASN A 120 -16.31 8.31 -5.45
CA ASN A 120 -15.48 7.12 -5.63
C ASN A 120 -14.26 7.18 -4.71
N TYR A 121 -14.44 6.73 -3.48
CA TYR A 121 -13.38 6.71 -2.46
C TYR A 121 -12.17 5.85 -2.83
N ALA A 122 -12.29 4.96 -3.83
CA ALA A 122 -11.17 4.19 -4.32
C ALA A 122 -10.14 5.00 -5.11
N LEU A 123 -10.55 6.17 -5.65
CA LEU A 123 -9.71 7.09 -6.40
C LEU A 123 -9.26 8.32 -5.58
N ILE A 124 -9.88 8.56 -4.42
CA ILE A 124 -9.54 9.69 -3.57
C ILE A 124 -8.20 9.44 -2.87
N LYS A 125 -7.26 10.37 -3.05
CA LYS A 125 -5.98 10.34 -2.34
C LYS A 125 -6.16 10.79 -0.89
N THR A 126 -5.69 9.98 0.03
CA THR A 126 -5.70 10.25 1.46
C THR A 126 -4.44 9.72 2.13
N GLN A 127 -4.23 10.09 3.37
CA GLN A 127 -3.03 9.67 4.10
C GLN A 127 -3.07 8.17 4.42
N PRO A 128 -2.04 7.40 4.02
CA PRO A 128 -2.02 5.95 4.22
C PRO A 128 -1.67 5.52 5.66
N TYR A 129 -1.17 6.42 6.47
CA TYR A 129 -0.76 6.15 7.86
C TYR A 129 0.21 4.95 7.95
N SER A 130 0.10 4.17 9.02
CA SER A 130 1.00 3.01 9.25
C SER A 130 0.97 1.93 8.17
N SER A 131 -0.03 1.92 7.27
CA SER A 131 0.02 1.01 6.12
C SER A 131 1.12 1.37 5.11
N PHE A 132 1.68 2.57 5.23
CA PHE A 132 2.77 3.02 4.37
C PHE A 132 4.17 2.60 4.86
N LYS A 133 4.33 2.26 6.13
CA LYS A 133 5.63 1.89 6.74
C LYS A 133 6.42 0.81 5.98
N PRO A 134 5.78 -0.27 5.47
CA PRO A 134 6.51 -1.25 4.66
C PRO A 134 7.16 -0.64 3.42
N LEU A 135 6.49 0.30 2.76
CA LEU A 135 6.93 0.96 1.53
C LEU A 135 7.90 2.11 1.78
N SER A 136 7.65 2.91 2.80
CA SER A 136 8.40 4.15 3.05
C SER A 136 9.57 3.99 4.02
N VAL A 137 9.58 2.95 4.85
CA VAL A 137 10.59 2.77 5.89
C VAL A 137 11.35 1.46 5.71
N TYR A 138 10.66 0.32 5.86
CA TYR A 138 11.35 -0.96 6.07
C TYR A 138 11.92 -1.55 4.77
N ALA A 139 11.16 -1.54 3.67
CA ALA A 139 11.66 -2.07 2.41
C ALA A 139 12.86 -1.27 1.87
N PRO A 140 12.84 0.08 1.76
CA PRO A 140 14.00 0.82 1.31
C PRO A 140 15.20 0.71 2.25
N ALA A 141 14.98 0.66 3.57
CA ALA A 141 16.06 0.47 4.54
C ALA A 141 16.74 -0.90 4.40
N MET A 142 15.95 -1.96 4.18
CA MET A 142 16.46 -3.31 3.97
C MET A 142 17.16 -3.46 2.62
N GLU A 143 16.57 -2.91 1.54
CA GLU A 143 17.14 -2.92 0.20
C GLU A 143 18.52 -2.24 0.15
N ASN A 144 18.67 -1.16 0.89
CA ASN A 144 19.95 -0.43 0.99
C ASN A 144 20.91 -1.03 2.04
N GLY A 145 20.60 -2.19 2.61
CA GLY A 145 21.45 -2.87 3.60
C GLY A 145 21.60 -2.12 4.93
N LYS A 146 20.70 -1.19 5.24
CA LYS A 146 20.74 -0.40 6.48
C LYS A 146 20.14 -1.13 7.67
N ILE A 147 19.23 -2.06 7.40
CA ILE A 147 18.64 -2.95 8.40
C ILE A 147 18.62 -4.39 7.89
N THR A 148 18.56 -5.32 8.81
CA THR A 148 18.40 -6.76 8.58
C THR A 148 17.30 -7.30 9.49
N TRP A 149 16.94 -8.56 9.35
CA TRP A 149 16.00 -9.23 10.25
C TRP A 149 16.41 -9.14 11.74
N ALA A 150 17.70 -9.14 12.02
CA ALA A 150 18.23 -9.17 13.39
C ALA A 150 18.25 -7.81 14.09
N ASP A 151 17.88 -6.74 13.38
CA ASP A 151 17.85 -5.41 13.98
C ASP A 151 16.73 -5.29 15.02
N SER A 152 16.96 -4.43 16.00
CA SER A 152 16.00 -4.08 17.03
C SER A 152 16.00 -2.58 17.28
N PHE A 153 14.85 -2.06 17.69
CA PHE A 153 14.69 -0.63 17.96
C PHE A 153 14.21 -0.42 19.38
N HIS A 154 14.87 0.47 20.11
CA HIS A 154 14.46 0.82 21.48
C HIS A 154 13.11 1.53 21.44
N ASP A 155 12.09 0.96 22.08
CA ASP A 155 10.74 1.53 22.11
C ASP A 155 10.63 2.65 23.15
N SER A 156 11.09 3.83 22.78
CA SER A 156 11.04 5.06 23.58
C SER A 156 10.83 6.27 22.67
N PRO A 157 10.34 7.41 23.20
CA PRO A 157 10.24 8.64 22.41
C PRO A 157 11.56 9.03 21.77
N VAL A 158 11.48 9.73 20.65
CA VAL A 158 12.65 10.32 19.96
C VAL A 158 12.91 11.72 20.46
N LYS A 159 11.85 12.51 20.66
CA LYS A 159 11.89 13.89 21.15
C LYS A 159 10.59 14.26 21.87
N GLN A 160 10.57 15.44 22.49
CA GLN A 160 9.35 16.08 22.93
C GLN A 160 8.93 17.16 21.95
N ILE A 161 7.64 17.28 21.73
CA ILE A 161 7.01 18.32 20.91
C ILE A 161 5.92 19.02 21.71
N GLU A 162 5.66 20.29 21.40
CA GLU A 162 4.53 21.02 21.98
C GLU A 162 3.23 20.62 21.26
N ASP A 163 2.18 20.32 22.03
CA ASP A 163 0.83 20.15 21.51
C ASP A 163 0.15 21.53 21.29
N GLU A 164 -1.07 21.51 20.74
CA GLU A 164 -1.87 22.73 20.48
C GLU A 164 -2.15 23.60 21.70
N ASN A 165 -1.93 23.08 22.90
CA ASN A 165 -2.09 23.81 24.18
C ASN A 165 -0.75 24.27 24.78
N GLY A 166 0.37 24.09 24.06
CA GLY A 166 1.72 24.42 24.52
C GLY A 166 2.28 23.44 25.54
N LYS A 167 1.68 22.25 25.70
CA LYS A 167 2.18 21.20 26.60
C LYS A 167 3.16 20.29 25.85
N LEU A 168 4.31 20.03 26.47
CA LEU A 168 5.28 19.09 25.99
C LEU A 168 4.72 17.66 26.04
N THR A 169 4.77 16.97 24.92
CA THR A 169 4.36 15.58 24.75
C THR A 169 5.46 14.77 24.08
N ASP A 170 5.59 13.52 24.47
CA ASP A 170 6.56 12.61 23.91
C ASP A 170 6.19 12.23 22.47
N TRP A 171 7.16 12.28 21.55
CA TRP A 171 6.98 11.95 20.13
C TRP A 171 8.03 10.94 19.63
N PRO A 172 7.62 10.01 18.72
CA PRO A 172 6.27 9.69 18.33
C PRO A 172 5.55 8.87 19.41
N ALA A 173 4.25 9.07 19.57
CA ALA A 173 3.43 8.20 20.40
C ALA A 173 3.11 6.89 19.67
N ASN A 174 3.21 5.74 20.32
CA ASN A 174 2.67 4.49 19.80
C ASN A 174 1.13 4.49 19.88
N ALA A 175 0.46 3.67 19.07
CA ALA A 175 -1.01 3.57 19.06
C ALA A 175 -1.61 3.16 20.41
N THR A 176 -0.84 2.49 21.26
CA THR A 176 -1.22 2.11 22.64
C THR A 176 -1.08 3.26 23.62
N GLY A 177 -0.42 4.36 23.25
CA GLY A 177 -0.03 5.45 24.16
C GLY A 177 1.07 5.05 25.18
N LYS A 178 1.73 3.91 25.00
CA LYS A 178 2.72 3.36 25.94
C LYS A 178 4.01 3.00 25.21
N TYR A 179 5.12 3.04 25.93
CA TYR A 179 6.45 2.60 25.53
C TYR A 179 6.88 1.40 26.38
N GLN A 180 7.55 0.44 25.77
CA GLN A 180 8.09 -0.72 26.49
C GLN A 180 9.43 -0.41 27.17
N ASN A 181 10.13 0.65 26.70
CA ASN A 181 11.46 1.07 27.15
C ASN A 181 12.52 -0.03 27.08
N GLU A 182 12.42 -0.86 26.08
CA GLU A 182 13.38 -1.93 25.78
C GLU A 182 13.60 -2.06 24.26
N ASN A 183 14.60 -2.82 23.85
CA ASN A 183 14.87 -3.10 22.44
C ASN A 183 13.87 -4.13 21.92
N ILE A 184 13.07 -3.74 20.95
CA ILE A 184 12.06 -4.60 20.31
C ILE A 184 12.62 -5.11 18.99
N PRO A 185 12.65 -6.43 18.73
CA PRO A 185 13.07 -7.00 17.45
C PRO A 185 12.24 -6.47 16.27
N LEU A 186 12.84 -6.40 15.08
CA LEU A 186 12.23 -5.83 13.88
C LEU A 186 10.88 -6.49 13.54
N ASP A 187 10.79 -7.81 13.65
CA ASP A 187 9.57 -8.57 13.37
C ASP A 187 8.42 -8.18 14.32
N GLU A 188 8.71 -7.99 15.61
CA GLU A 188 7.72 -7.50 16.58
C GLU A 188 7.42 -6.01 16.40
N CYS A 189 8.41 -5.19 16.00
CA CYS A 189 8.20 -3.78 15.65
C CYS A 189 7.16 -3.63 14.53
N LEU A 190 7.28 -4.45 13.47
CA LEU A 190 6.36 -4.41 12.34
C LEU A 190 5.01 -5.04 12.68
N LYS A 191 5.00 -6.16 13.41
CA LYS A 191 3.81 -6.86 13.90
C LYS A 191 2.90 -5.95 14.72
N HIS A 192 3.47 -5.18 15.64
CA HIS A 192 2.75 -4.23 16.48
C HIS A 192 2.69 -2.81 15.91
N SER A 193 3.27 -2.59 14.73
CA SER A 193 3.25 -1.30 14.04
C SER A 193 3.81 -0.14 14.88
N LEU A 194 4.90 -0.36 15.63
CA LEU A 194 5.47 0.64 16.53
C LEU A 194 5.90 1.90 15.76
N ASN A 195 5.44 3.06 16.22
CA ASN A 195 5.79 4.35 15.63
C ASN A 195 7.23 4.74 15.95
N THR A 196 7.67 4.46 17.17
CA THR A 196 9.03 4.70 17.65
C THR A 196 10.06 3.97 16.81
N ALA A 197 9.79 2.69 16.49
CA ALA A 197 10.66 1.88 15.65
C ALA A 197 10.73 2.40 14.22
N ALA A 198 9.59 2.78 13.62
CA ALA A 198 9.56 3.32 12.26
C ALA A 198 10.35 4.62 12.14
N VAL A 199 10.19 5.55 13.09
CA VAL A 199 10.93 6.81 13.09
C VAL A 199 12.44 6.56 13.29
N LYS A 200 12.83 5.71 14.23
CA LYS A 200 14.26 5.40 14.47
C LYS A 200 14.89 4.67 13.28
N CYS A 201 14.14 3.78 12.65
CA CYS A 201 14.60 3.07 11.45
C CYS A 201 14.89 4.06 10.31
N ILE A 202 13.97 4.98 9.99
CA ILE A 202 14.18 5.92 8.90
C ILE A 202 15.28 6.95 9.22
N MET A 203 15.43 7.36 10.48
CA MET A 203 16.55 8.20 10.92
C MET A 203 17.91 7.51 10.73
N GLN A 204 17.96 6.19 10.92
CA GLN A 204 19.16 5.38 10.72
C GLN A 204 19.44 5.13 9.22
N SER A 205 18.40 4.93 8.42
CA SER A 205 18.53 4.56 7.00
C SER A 205 18.65 5.75 6.06
N GLY A 206 18.19 6.94 6.47
CA GLY A 206 18.13 8.16 5.67
C GLY A 206 16.74 8.46 5.16
N VAL A 207 16.26 9.68 5.42
CA VAL A 207 14.93 10.14 4.99
C VAL A 207 14.91 10.42 3.49
N SER A 208 15.98 11.04 2.98
CA SER A 208 16.16 11.35 1.55
C SER A 208 16.15 10.11 0.66
N GLU A 209 16.72 9.01 1.13
CA GLU A 209 16.69 7.73 0.43
C GLU A 209 15.26 7.20 0.30
N SER A 210 14.48 7.27 1.37
CA SER A 210 13.06 6.87 1.35
C SER A 210 12.22 7.74 0.43
N VAL A 211 12.38 9.07 0.48
CA VAL A 211 11.71 10.01 -0.43
C VAL A 211 12.04 9.70 -1.89
N SER A 212 13.32 9.51 -2.19
CA SER A 212 13.78 9.15 -3.54
C SER A 212 13.25 7.78 -4.00
N PHE A 213 13.20 6.81 -3.09
CA PHE A 213 12.63 5.49 -3.39
C PHE A 213 11.16 5.58 -3.77
N LEU A 214 10.34 6.27 -2.99
CA LEU A 214 8.90 6.42 -3.23
C LEU A 214 8.60 7.08 -4.60
N GLU A 215 9.31 8.17 -4.90
CA GLU A 215 9.15 8.87 -6.18
C GLU A 215 9.57 8.02 -7.38
N LYS A 216 10.77 7.41 -7.33
CA LYS A 216 11.32 6.65 -8.46
C LYS A 216 10.61 5.32 -8.68
N SER A 217 10.16 4.67 -7.62
CA SER A 217 9.55 3.35 -7.68
C SER A 217 8.09 3.39 -8.09
N PHE A 218 7.36 4.40 -7.60
CA PHE A 218 5.91 4.44 -7.70
C PHE A 218 5.35 5.74 -8.28
N GLY A 219 6.20 6.70 -8.62
CA GLY A 219 5.75 8.02 -9.11
C GLY A 219 4.97 8.83 -8.07
N ILE A 220 5.16 8.56 -6.79
CA ILE A 220 4.45 9.26 -5.72
C ILE A 220 4.89 10.73 -5.70
N ASP A 221 3.93 11.66 -5.68
CA ASP A 221 4.24 13.08 -5.53
C ASP A 221 4.74 13.38 -4.10
N VAL A 222 6.02 13.64 -4.01
CA VAL A 222 6.75 14.02 -2.79
C VAL A 222 7.33 15.43 -2.89
N THR A 223 6.76 16.26 -3.75
CA THR A 223 7.27 17.63 -4.01
C THR A 223 7.26 18.44 -2.74
N TYR A 224 6.18 18.40 -1.96
CA TYR A 224 6.09 19.10 -0.68
C TYR A 224 7.15 18.64 0.30
N GLU A 225 7.33 17.32 0.47
CA GLU A 225 8.31 16.74 1.38
C GLU A 225 9.74 17.16 1.01
N LYS A 226 10.08 17.17 -0.28
CA LYS A 226 11.38 17.64 -0.78
C LYS A 226 11.61 19.13 -0.49
N GLU A 227 10.59 19.97 -0.70
CA GLU A 227 10.67 21.39 -0.38
C GLU A 227 10.89 21.63 1.12
N GLN A 228 10.12 20.98 1.99
CA GLN A 228 10.28 21.12 3.44
C GLN A 228 11.63 20.61 3.92
N MET A 229 12.08 19.47 3.39
CA MET A 229 13.40 18.90 3.69
C MET A 229 14.52 19.87 3.30
N SER A 230 14.42 20.50 2.13
CA SER A 230 15.41 21.49 1.66
C SER A 230 15.41 22.76 2.51
N LEU A 231 14.27 23.21 3.01
CA LEU A 231 14.11 24.45 3.78
C LEU A 231 14.45 24.29 5.26
N LYS A 232 14.09 23.16 5.87
CA LYS A 232 14.10 22.97 7.32
C LYS A 232 14.87 21.71 7.78
N GLY A 233 15.34 20.88 6.83
CA GLY A 233 16.02 19.63 7.12
C GLY A 233 15.10 18.41 7.19
N GLU A 234 15.72 17.23 7.25
CA GLU A 234 15.02 15.93 7.19
C GLU A 234 14.06 15.69 8.35
N GLU A 235 14.33 16.26 9.52
CA GLU A 235 13.47 16.09 10.71
C GLU A 235 12.05 16.64 10.52
N GLU A 236 11.87 17.64 9.66
CA GLU A 236 10.58 18.26 9.40
C GLU A 236 9.58 17.28 8.78
N ILE A 237 10.07 16.35 7.94
CA ILE A 237 9.23 15.41 7.21
C ILE A 237 9.22 13.99 7.79
N LEU A 238 9.86 13.77 8.94
CA LEU A 238 9.85 12.44 9.59
C LEU A 238 8.42 11.92 9.82
N HIS A 239 7.49 12.79 10.22
CA HIS A 239 6.10 12.44 10.43
C HIS A 239 5.43 11.98 9.13
N ASN A 240 5.68 12.69 8.02
CA ASN A 240 5.10 12.39 6.73
C ASN A 240 5.55 11.03 6.23
N ILE A 241 6.86 10.79 6.24
CA ILE A 241 7.44 9.59 5.61
C ILE A 241 7.40 8.38 6.55
N ALA A 242 7.82 8.53 7.83
CA ALA A 242 7.89 7.40 8.75
C ALA A 242 6.52 6.91 9.23
N LEU A 243 5.53 7.80 9.32
CA LEU A 243 4.21 7.49 9.88
C LEU A 243 3.08 7.56 8.85
N GLY A 244 3.40 7.86 7.58
CA GLY A 244 2.47 7.88 6.46
C GLY A 244 1.48 9.06 6.47
N TYR A 245 1.90 10.24 6.96
CA TYR A 245 1.15 11.48 6.83
C TYR A 245 1.56 12.24 5.56
N LEU A 246 1.69 11.49 4.47
CA LEU A 246 2.09 12.00 3.16
C LEU A 246 1.14 13.11 2.68
N THR A 247 1.68 14.26 2.28
CA THR A 247 0.88 15.45 1.97
C THR A 247 0.00 15.27 0.74
N ALA A 248 0.54 14.70 -0.33
CA ALA A 248 -0.23 14.39 -1.53
C ALA A 248 -1.21 13.22 -1.32
N GLY A 249 -0.97 12.37 -0.31
CA GLY A 249 -1.73 11.16 -0.09
C GLY A 249 -1.56 10.11 -1.19
N VAL A 250 -2.27 9.00 -1.03
CA VAL A 250 -2.39 7.91 -2.01
C VAL A 250 -3.82 7.38 -2.01
N SER A 251 -4.27 6.84 -3.12
CA SER A 251 -5.59 6.23 -3.24
C SER A 251 -5.57 4.73 -2.88
N PRO A 252 -6.72 4.11 -2.61
CA PRO A 252 -6.83 2.65 -2.50
C PRO A 252 -6.35 1.90 -3.75
N VAL A 253 -6.54 2.45 -4.95
CA VAL A 253 -6.00 1.87 -6.19
C VAL A 253 -4.47 1.90 -6.18
N ASP A 254 -3.87 3.04 -5.82
CA ASP A 254 -2.40 3.16 -5.71
C ASP A 254 -1.84 2.12 -4.73
N MET A 255 -2.44 2.00 -3.54
CA MET A 255 -1.97 1.08 -2.49
C MET A 255 -2.11 -0.39 -2.91
N ALA A 256 -3.16 -0.77 -3.64
CA ALA A 256 -3.29 -2.10 -4.21
C ALA A 256 -2.16 -2.39 -5.22
N GLY A 257 -1.77 -1.39 -6.01
CA GLY A 257 -0.62 -1.48 -6.91
C GLY A 257 0.69 -1.65 -6.17
N PHE A 258 1.00 -0.77 -5.23
CA PHE A 258 2.30 -0.71 -4.56
C PHE A 258 2.64 -1.98 -3.77
N TYR A 259 1.65 -2.63 -3.16
CA TYR A 259 1.86 -3.84 -2.37
C TYR A 259 2.16 -5.10 -3.20
N GLN A 260 2.02 -5.04 -4.53
CA GLN A 260 2.43 -6.13 -5.42
C GLN A 260 3.87 -6.57 -5.16
N ILE A 261 4.78 -5.64 -4.86
CA ILE A 261 6.20 -5.94 -4.67
C ILE A 261 6.47 -7.00 -3.59
N PHE A 262 5.59 -7.09 -2.58
CA PHE A 262 5.72 -8.09 -1.52
C PHE A 262 5.18 -9.47 -1.91
N ALA A 263 4.26 -9.52 -2.88
CA ALA A 263 3.67 -10.76 -3.38
C ALA A 263 4.45 -11.38 -4.54
N THR A 264 5.25 -10.58 -5.27
CA THR A 264 5.82 -10.94 -6.59
C THR A 264 7.33 -11.14 -6.60
N GLY A 265 7.99 -11.12 -5.44
CA GLY A 265 9.45 -11.11 -5.37
C GLY A 265 10.05 -9.77 -5.81
N GLY A 266 9.42 -8.67 -5.43
CA GLY A 266 9.92 -7.30 -5.63
C GLY A 266 9.51 -6.64 -6.94
N LYS A 267 8.63 -7.27 -7.72
CA LYS A 267 8.19 -6.75 -9.01
C LYS A 267 6.93 -5.91 -8.88
N TYR A 268 6.87 -4.86 -9.69
CA TYR A 268 5.72 -3.96 -9.80
C TYR A 268 5.27 -3.88 -11.26
N THR A 269 3.98 -4.00 -11.46
CA THR A 269 3.30 -3.72 -12.72
C THR A 269 2.24 -2.66 -12.45
N GLU A 270 2.24 -1.59 -13.23
CA GLU A 270 1.26 -0.51 -13.05
C GLU A 270 -0.17 -1.06 -13.17
N PRO A 271 -1.05 -0.77 -12.18
CA PRO A 271 -2.42 -1.25 -12.22
C PRO A 271 -3.19 -0.69 -13.42
N TYR A 272 -4.02 -1.53 -14.04
CA TYR A 272 -4.82 -1.15 -15.20
C TYR A 272 -6.18 -1.83 -15.21
N ALA A 273 -7.16 -1.16 -15.82
CA ALA A 273 -8.52 -1.66 -15.98
C ALA A 273 -8.90 -1.89 -17.46
N VAL A 274 -8.26 -1.18 -18.41
CA VAL A 274 -8.51 -1.31 -19.85
C VAL A 274 -7.54 -2.30 -20.47
N LYS A 275 -8.06 -3.41 -21.01
CA LYS A 275 -7.25 -4.44 -21.70
C LYS A 275 -7.08 -4.13 -23.19
N MET A 276 -8.17 -3.72 -23.84
CA MET A 276 -8.20 -3.51 -25.28
C MET A 276 -9.30 -2.53 -25.66
N ILE A 277 -9.04 -1.72 -26.65
CA ILE A 277 -10.04 -0.85 -27.28
C ILE A 277 -10.07 -1.16 -28.78
N SER A 278 -11.25 -1.41 -29.34
CA SER A 278 -11.48 -1.57 -30.78
C SER A 278 -12.49 -0.55 -31.30
N ASP A 279 -12.38 -0.24 -32.59
CA ASP A 279 -13.34 0.60 -33.30
C ASP A 279 -14.63 -0.18 -33.68
N GLU A 280 -15.58 0.49 -34.32
CA GLU A 280 -16.84 -0.10 -34.78
C GLU A 280 -16.68 -1.19 -35.85
N ASN A 281 -15.51 -1.26 -36.51
CA ASN A 281 -15.17 -2.29 -37.50
C ASN A 281 -14.42 -3.47 -36.88
N GLY A 282 -14.14 -3.43 -35.56
CA GLY A 282 -13.38 -4.44 -34.83
C GLY A 282 -11.86 -4.31 -34.97
N ASN A 283 -11.35 -3.20 -35.54
CA ASN A 283 -9.91 -2.96 -35.56
C ASN A 283 -9.42 -2.58 -34.15
N ILE A 284 -8.33 -3.20 -33.71
CA ILE A 284 -7.72 -2.90 -32.42
C ILE A 284 -7.01 -1.54 -32.51
N ILE A 285 -7.44 -0.59 -31.68
CA ILE A 285 -6.85 0.76 -31.52
C ILE A 285 -5.82 0.75 -30.41
N TYR A 286 -6.12 0.04 -29.33
CA TYR A 286 -5.25 -0.09 -28.16
C TYR A 286 -5.30 -1.51 -27.62
N GLU A 287 -4.14 -2.01 -27.26
CA GLU A 287 -3.99 -3.25 -26.49
C GLU A 287 -2.98 -3.02 -25.37
N HIS A 288 -3.40 -3.25 -24.12
CA HIS A 288 -2.54 -3.04 -22.97
C HIS A 288 -1.32 -3.97 -23.02
N LYS A 289 -0.16 -3.40 -22.81
CA LYS A 289 1.11 -4.12 -22.69
C LYS A 289 1.70 -3.84 -21.31
N SER A 290 1.61 -4.84 -20.44
CA SER A 290 2.15 -4.72 -19.09
C SER A 290 3.67 -4.59 -19.12
N GLU A 291 4.19 -3.55 -18.47
CA GLU A 291 5.60 -3.38 -18.17
C GLU A 291 5.84 -3.71 -16.70
N THR A 292 6.60 -4.77 -16.45
CA THR A 292 6.95 -5.15 -15.08
C THR A 292 8.37 -4.68 -14.75
N LYS A 293 8.51 -3.99 -13.62
CA LYS A 293 9.79 -3.45 -13.14
C LYS A 293 10.19 -4.12 -11.84
N GLN A 294 11.48 -4.46 -11.68
CA GLN A 294 12.03 -4.87 -10.38
C GLN A 294 12.23 -3.62 -9.53
N ILE A 295 11.56 -3.51 -8.41
CA ILE A 295 11.60 -2.34 -7.50
C ILE A 295 12.52 -2.59 -6.31
N ILE A 296 12.44 -3.77 -5.72
CA ILE A 296 13.33 -4.25 -4.66
C ILE A 296 13.84 -5.65 -5.04
N SER A 297 14.96 -6.06 -4.47
CA SER A 297 15.53 -7.39 -4.70
C SER A 297 14.57 -8.51 -4.25
N GLU A 298 14.74 -9.70 -4.82
CA GLU A 298 13.97 -10.88 -4.42
C GLU A 298 14.20 -11.21 -2.94
N GLU A 299 15.40 -10.97 -2.42
CA GLU A 299 15.78 -11.16 -1.03
C GLU A 299 15.01 -10.21 -0.11
N THR A 300 15.01 -8.91 -0.42
CA THR A 300 14.24 -7.92 0.36
C THR A 300 12.76 -8.23 0.33
N ALA A 301 12.20 -8.55 -0.85
CA ALA A 301 10.79 -8.88 -1.01
C ALA A 301 10.40 -10.11 -0.20
N TYR A 302 11.23 -11.17 -0.23
CA TYR A 302 10.99 -12.40 0.52
C TYR A 302 10.99 -12.16 2.03
N ILE A 303 12.00 -11.45 2.54
CA ILE A 303 12.11 -11.13 3.98
C ILE A 303 10.96 -10.24 4.42
N MET A 304 10.65 -9.18 3.65
CA MET A 304 9.51 -8.30 3.95
C MET A 304 8.18 -9.04 3.93
N ASN A 305 7.98 -9.98 2.99
CA ASN A 305 6.79 -10.82 2.95
C ASN A 305 6.63 -11.64 4.24
N LEU A 306 7.70 -12.27 4.74
CA LEU A 306 7.65 -13.00 6.02
C LEU A 306 7.31 -12.08 7.21
N LEU A 307 7.90 -10.88 7.26
CA LEU A 307 7.60 -9.88 8.28
C LEU A 307 6.13 -9.43 8.21
N LEU A 308 5.57 -9.27 7.01
CA LEU A 308 4.19 -8.86 6.79
C LEU A 308 3.19 -9.99 7.08
N GLN A 309 3.54 -11.25 6.87
CA GLN A 309 2.75 -12.39 7.33
C GLN A 309 2.67 -12.44 8.86
N ASN A 310 3.75 -12.06 9.57
CA ASN A 310 3.75 -12.02 11.03
C ASN A 310 2.71 -11.04 11.61
N THR A 311 2.31 -10.00 10.88
CA THR A 311 1.27 -9.07 11.34
C THR A 311 -0.11 -9.71 11.53
N LEU A 312 -0.37 -10.84 10.85
CA LEU A 312 -1.63 -11.59 10.91
C LEU A 312 -1.61 -12.70 11.99
N THR A 313 -0.46 -12.94 12.63
CA THR A 313 -0.37 -13.93 13.72
C THR A 313 -1.03 -13.40 15.00
N THR A 314 -1.27 -14.29 15.97
CA THR A 314 -1.88 -13.95 17.26
C THR A 314 -1.19 -12.74 17.91
N GLY A 315 -1.99 -11.77 18.32
CA GLY A 315 -1.53 -10.50 18.90
C GLY A 315 -1.06 -9.46 17.88
N GLY A 316 -0.97 -9.79 16.59
CA GLY A 316 -0.62 -8.84 15.55
C GLY A 316 -1.75 -7.87 15.21
N THR A 317 -1.40 -6.71 14.65
CA THR A 317 -2.39 -5.66 14.31
C THR A 317 -3.38 -6.08 13.25
N ALA A 318 -3.07 -7.11 12.47
CA ALA A 318 -3.90 -7.64 11.39
C ALA A 318 -4.44 -9.06 11.68
N GLU A 319 -4.45 -9.52 12.93
CA GLU A 319 -4.91 -10.87 13.31
C GLU A 319 -6.29 -11.22 12.74
N LYS A 320 -7.21 -10.26 12.69
CA LYS A 320 -8.58 -10.46 12.15
C LYS A 320 -8.64 -10.65 10.63
N ALA A 321 -7.55 -10.38 9.93
CA ALA A 321 -7.45 -10.64 8.49
C ALA A 321 -6.97 -12.07 8.18
N TYR A 322 -6.57 -12.84 9.21
CA TYR A 322 -6.15 -14.22 9.04
C TYR A 322 -7.31 -15.10 8.59
N VAL A 323 -7.07 -15.90 7.55
CA VAL A 323 -7.97 -16.94 7.07
C VAL A 323 -7.19 -18.24 6.97
N GLU A 324 -7.70 -19.29 7.61
CA GLU A 324 -7.06 -20.60 7.58
C GLU A 324 -6.98 -21.15 6.15
N GLY A 325 -5.82 -21.68 5.76
CA GLY A 325 -5.56 -22.22 4.43
C GLY A 325 -5.21 -21.19 3.37
N ILE A 326 -5.34 -19.88 3.63
CA ILE A 326 -4.97 -18.82 2.68
C ILE A 326 -3.71 -18.11 3.16
N LYS A 327 -2.61 -18.24 2.40
CA LYS A 327 -1.36 -17.52 2.68
C LYS A 327 -1.55 -16.03 2.43
N THR A 328 -1.40 -15.23 3.46
CA THR A 328 -1.63 -13.78 3.42
C THR A 328 -0.53 -13.02 4.14
N GLY A 329 -0.02 -11.97 3.51
CA GLY A 329 0.71 -10.90 4.16
C GLY A 329 -0.08 -9.60 4.13
N GLY A 330 0.20 -8.65 5.01
CA GLY A 330 -0.52 -7.36 4.96
C GLY A 330 -0.15 -6.39 6.06
N LYS A 331 -0.76 -5.20 6.00
CA LYS A 331 -0.50 -4.12 6.97
C LYS A 331 -1.71 -3.24 7.19
N THR A 332 -1.98 -2.92 8.46
CA THR A 332 -2.98 -1.95 8.88
C THR A 332 -2.45 -0.52 8.86
N GLY A 333 -3.32 0.43 8.57
CA GLY A 333 -3.12 1.86 8.77
C GLY A 333 -4.27 2.46 9.56
N THR A 334 -3.99 3.34 10.52
CA THR A 334 -5.02 4.00 11.32
C THR A 334 -4.59 5.44 11.56
N GLY A 335 -5.45 6.37 11.15
CA GLY A 335 -5.24 7.80 11.34
C GLY A 335 -5.56 8.25 12.77
N ASN A 336 -5.03 9.41 13.15
CA ASN A 336 -5.41 10.08 14.38
C ASN A 336 -6.90 10.43 14.33
N ASN A 337 -7.57 10.27 15.48
CA ASN A 337 -9.03 10.48 15.58
C ASN A 337 -9.82 9.68 14.53
N TYR A 338 -9.24 8.61 14.02
CA TYR A 338 -9.84 7.70 13.02
C TYR A 338 -10.26 8.39 11.72
N SER A 339 -9.51 9.39 11.30
CA SER A 339 -9.70 10.10 10.03
C SER A 339 -9.49 9.22 8.79
N GLY A 340 -9.10 7.97 8.97
CA GLY A 340 -8.98 6.94 7.94
C GLY A 340 -8.43 5.65 8.52
N ASN A 341 -8.98 4.54 8.09
CA ASN A 341 -8.51 3.21 8.44
C ASN A 341 -8.21 2.43 7.16
N TRP A 342 -7.11 1.71 7.18
CA TRP A 342 -6.60 0.94 6.07
C TRP A 342 -6.31 -0.49 6.47
N PHE A 343 -6.50 -1.38 5.51
CA PHE A 343 -5.81 -2.65 5.48
C PHE A 343 -5.46 -2.98 4.03
N ILE A 344 -4.19 -3.21 3.78
CA ILE A 344 -3.74 -3.75 2.51
C ILE A 344 -3.24 -5.17 2.79
N GLY A 345 -3.94 -6.15 2.25
CA GLY A 345 -3.60 -7.55 2.34
C GLY A 345 -3.33 -8.13 0.96
N TYR A 346 -2.47 -9.13 0.90
CA TYR A 346 -2.14 -9.78 -0.37
C TYR A 346 -1.92 -11.29 -0.17
N THR A 347 -2.20 -12.02 -1.24
CA THR A 347 -1.92 -13.44 -1.40
C THR A 347 -0.94 -13.66 -2.57
N PRO A 348 -0.54 -14.88 -2.89
CA PRO A 348 0.24 -15.14 -4.11
C PRO A 348 -0.44 -14.72 -5.42
N GLU A 349 -1.75 -14.40 -5.40
CA GLU A 349 -2.53 -14.11 -6.61
C GLU A 349 -3.13 -12.71 -6.63
N TYR A 350 -3.49 -12.17 -5.46
CA TYR A 350 -4.27 -10.93 -5.34
C TYR A 350 -3.63 -9.95 -4.37
N VAL A 351 -3.85 -8.68 -4.64
CA VAL A 351 -3.68 -7.61 -3.64
C VAL A 351 -5.02 -6.94 -3.42
N CYS A 352 -5.42 -6.79 -2.17
CA CYS A 352 -6.67 -6.16 -1.78
C CYS A 352 -6.39 -4.96 -0.89
N SER A 353 -6.80 -3.78 -1.33
CA SER A 353 -6.74 -2.54 -0.54
C SER A 353 -8.12 -2.18 -0.04
N ILE A 354 -8.27 -1.98 1.26
CA ILE A 354 -9.53 -1.64 1.92
C ILE A 354 -9.34 -0.39 2.74
N TRP A 355 -10.22 0.58 2.57
CA TRP A 355 -10.22 1.85 3.28
C TRP A 355 -11.60 2.26 3.75
N HIS A 356 -11.68 2.96 4.87
CA HIS A 356 -12.86 3.71 5.29
C HIS A 356 -12.49 4.94 6.14
N GLY A 357 -13.35 5.96 6.07
CA GLY A 357 -13.15 7.28 6.68
C GLY A 357 -13.76 7.46 8.08
N GLN A 358 -14.06 6.40 8.84
CA GLN A 358 -14.76 6.51 10.12
C GLN A 358 -13.99 5.90 11.29
N ASN A 359 -14.40 6.28 12.52
CA ASN A 359 -13.84 5.78 13.77
C ASN A 359 -14.36 4.38 14.12
N MET A 360 -14.00 3.37 13.34
CA MET A 360 -14.41 1.98 13.59
C MET A 360 -13.21 1.03 13.45
N LYS A 361 -12.82 0.39 14.55
CA LYS A 361 -11.67 -0.52 14.57
C LYS A 361 -11.97 -1.84 13.88
N ASN A 362 -10.95 -2.43 13.26
CA ASN A 362 -10.95 -3.79 12.70
C ASN A 362 -11.91 -4.05 11.53
N ILE A 363 -12.59 -3.04 11.01
CA ILE A 363 -13.50 -3.24 9.87
C ILE A 363 -12.70 -3.66 8.63
N CYS A 364 -11.64 -2.95 8.27
CA CYS A 364 -10.85 -3.29 7.09
C CYS A 364 -10.28 -4.72 7.15
N THR A 365 -9.78 -5.17 8.31
CA THR A 365 -9.25 -6.52 8.48
C THR A 365 -10.33 -7.61 8.43
N ALA A 366 -11.49 -7.35 9.05
CA ALA A 366 -12.61 -8.28 8.98
C ALA A 366 -13.23 -8.35 7.58
N THR A 367 -13.33 -7.21 6.89
CA THR A 367 -13.76 -7.13 5.50
C THR A 367 -12.81 -7.89 4.57
N TYR A 368 -11.49 -7.76 4.78
CA TYR A 368 -10.52 -8.51 4.01
C TYR A 368 -10.69 -10.03 4.18
N ALA A 369 -10.86 -10.50 5.42
CA ALA A 369 -11.04 -11.92 5.69
C ALA A 369 -12.27 -12.50 4.97
N GLU A 370 -13.36 -11.73 4.88
CA GLU A 370 -14.56 -12.13 4.15
C GLU A 370 -14.34 -12.06 2.63
N LEU A 371 -13.75 -10.96 2.15
CA LEU A 371 -13.46 -10.73 0.74
C LEU A 371 -12.58 -11.84 0.17
N ILE A 372 -11.46 -12.14 0.84
CA ILE A 372 -10.48 -13.08 0.31
C ILE A 372 -11.04 -14.52 0.24
N GLN A 373 -11.96 -14.90 1.13
CA GLN A 373 -12.67 -16.18 1.06
C GLN A 373 -13.63 -16.26 -0.13
N GLY A 374 -14.14 -15.13 -0.60
CA GLY A 374 -15.03 -15.03 -1.76
C GLY A 374 -14.32 -15.09 -3.11
N LEU A 375 -13.00 -14.90 -3.14
CA LEU A 375 -12.20 -14.99 -4.36
C LEU A 375 -11.85 -16.46 -4.70
N ARG A 376 -11.55 -16.69 -5.97
CA ARG A 376 -11.05 -18.00 -6.40
C ARG A 376 -9.55 -18.10 -6.12
N HIS A 377 -9.14 -19.15 -5.45
CA HIS A 377 -7.74 -19.41 -5.12
C HIS A 377 -7.25 -20.69 -5.82
N ASP A 378 -6.05 -20.62 -6.35
CA ASP A 378 -5.29 -21.80 -6.75
C ASP A 378 -4.44 -22.25 -5.54
N GLU A 379 -4.88 -23.29 -4.85
CA GLU A 379 -4.21 -23.83 -3.65
C GLU A 379 -2.76 -24.30 -3.92
N THR A 380 -2.37 -24.45 -5.19
CA THR A 380 -1.01 -24.81 -5.57
C THR A 380 -0.05 -23.62 -5.61
N LYS A 381 -0.59 -22.40 -5.62
CA LYS A 381 0.22 -21.18 -5.66
C LYS A 381 0.81 -20.82 -4.29
N ASP A 382 2.04 -20.39 -4.33
CA ASP A 382 2.77 -19.89 -3.16
C ASP A 382 3.46 -18.57 -3.51
N PHE A 383 3.87 -17.84 -2.48
CA PHE A 383 4.77 -16.72 -2.69
C PHE A 383 6.09 -17.17 -3.31
N PRO A 384 6.72 -16.31 -4.15
CA PRO A 384 7.98 -16.66 -4.78
C PRO A 384 9.02 -17.10 -3.73
N ALA A 385 9.59 -18.29 -3.93
CA ALA A 385 10.71 -18.75 -3.12
C ALA A 385 11.98 -17.98 -3.50
N CYS A 386 12.83 -17.70 -2.51
CA CYS A 386 14.11 -17.03 -2.72
C CYS A 386 15.24 -17.93 -2.19
N SER A 387 15.96 -18.60 -3.09
CA SER A 387 17.04 -19.53 -2.74
C SER A 387 18.28 -18.84 -2.15
N SER A 388 18.43 -17.55 -2.39
CA SER A 388 19.48 -16.70 -1.82
C SER A 388 19.18 -16.23 -0.39
N VAL A 389 17.99 -16.56 0.16
CA VAL A 389 17.65 -16.26 1.55
C VAL A 389 17.64 -17.56 2.39
N THR A 390 18.29 -17.52 3.54
CA THR A 390 18.39 -18.66 4.46
C THR A 390 18.13 -18.24 5.89
N MET A 391 17.68 -19.19 6.69
CA MET A 391 17.51 -19.00 8.12
C MET A 391 18.85 -19.14 8.83
N LYS A 392 19.23 -18.14 9.63
CA LYS A 392 20.42 -18.15 10.47
C LYS A 392 20.05 -17.90 11.93
N ALA A 393 20.78 -18.56 12.83
CA ALA A 393 20.70 -18.26 14.26
C ALA A 393 21.60 -17.06 14.58
N TYR A 394 21.10 -16.16 15.43
CA TYR A 394 21.81 -14.95 15.84
C TYR A 394 21.62 -14.64 17.32
N CYS A 395 22.49 -13.83 17.88
CA CYS A 395 22.35 -13.31 19.24
C CYS A 395 21.24 -12.24 19.27
N LYS A 396 20.16 -12.50 19.97
CA LYS A 396 19.00 -11.59 20.06
C LYS A 396 19.39 -10.21 20.62
N ASP A 397 20.34 -10.16 21.54
CA ASP A 397 20.71 -8.92 22.23
C ASP A 397 21.56 -7.98 21.38
N SER A 398 22.37 -8.54 20.45
CA SER A 398 23.30 -7.76 19.62
C SER A 398 22.97 -7.76 18.14
N GLY A 399 22.03 -8.58 17.66
CA GLY A 399 21.82 -8.84 16.24
C GLY A 399 22.94 -9.61 15.54
N GLY A 400 24.05 -9.88 16.23
CA GLY A 400 25.25 -10.46 15.66
C GLY A 400 25.30 -11.98 15.68
N MET A 401 26.36 -12.56 15.06
CA MET A 401 26.65 -13.99 15.07
C MET A 401 26.75 -14.50 16.50
N LEU A 402 26.17 -15.67 16.76
CA LEU A 402 26.28 -16.32 18.09
C LEU A 402 27.71 -16.55 18.51
N SER A 403 28.02 -16.25 19.74
CA SER A 403 29.21 -16.69 20.46
C SER A 403 28.84 -17.72 21.52
N VAL A 404 29.83 -18.45 22.04
CA VAL A 404 29.62 -19.45 23.11
C VAL A 404 29.10 -18.82 24.41
N ASN A 405 29.17 -17.50 24.53
CA ASN A 405 28.74 -16.76 25.72
C ASN A 405 27.36 -16.12 25.53
N CYS A 406 26.71 -16.29 24.38
CA CYS A 406 25.37 -15.71 24.14
C CYS A 406 24.32 -16.52 24.92
N ASN A 407 23.58 -15.84 25.78
CA ASN A 407 22.51 -16.43 26.58
C ASN A 407 21.15 -16.32 25.95
N SER A 408 21.03 -15.49 24.88
CA SER A 408 19.79 -15.21 24.17
C SER A 408 20.00 -15.47 22.69
N MET A 409 19.31 -16.47 22.15
CA MET A 409 19.37 -16.87 20.75
C MET A 409 18.02 -16.62 20.08
N ALA A 410 18.07 -16.13 18.87
CA ALA A 410 16.93 -16.05 17.96
C ALA A 410 17.31 -16.62 16.59
N THR A 411 16.31 -16.88 15.76
CA THR A 411 16.49 -17.24 14.35
C THR A 411 15.84 -16.18 13.48
N GLY A 412 16.40 -15.94 12.29
CA GLY A 412 15.90 -14.97 11.35
C GLY A 412 16.30 -15.29 9.92
N TRP A 413 15.79 -14.54 9.00
CA TRP A 413 16.00 -14.73 7.57
C TRP A 413 16.99 -13.72 7.03
N PHE A 414 18.01 -14.19 6.33
CA PHE A 414 19.12 -13.37 5.84
C PHE A 414 19.51 -13.80 4.45
N ASN A 415 20.06 -12.88 3.68
CA ASN A 415 20.76 -13.25 2.45
C ASN A 415 21.83 -14.30 2.79
N ALA A 416 21.90 -15.36 2.02
CA ALA A 416 22.78 -16.50 2.27
C ALA A 416 24.25 -16.10 2.38
N ASP A 417 24.68 -15.14 1.53
CA ASP A 417 26.03 -14.62 1.47
C ASP A 417 26.33 -13.56 2.53
N SER A 418 25.32 -13.07 3.25
CA SER A 418 25.53 -12.08 4.32
C SER A 418 26.27 -12.71 5.50
N VAL A 419 27.30 -12.02 5.98
CA VAL A 419 28.04 -12.38 7.18
C VAL A 419 27.58 -11.48 8.31
N LEU A 420 26.94 -12.07 9.32
CA LEU A 420 26.59 -11.32 10.53
C LEU A 420 27.86 -10.90 11.27
N ASP A 421 27.91 -9.68 11.75
CA ASP A 421 28.98 -9.21 12.65
C ASP A 421 29.06 -10.13 13.88
N LYS A 422 30.25 -10.27 14.43
CA LYS A 422 30.41 -11.00 15.70
C LYS A 422 29.63 -10.32 16.81
N CYS A 423 29.01 -11.13 17.70
CA CYS A 423 28.36 -10.59 18.88
C CYS A 423 29.30 -9.67 19.66
N LYS A 424 28.91 -8.41 19.83
CA LYS A 424 29.72 -7.38 20.51
C LYS A 424 29.41 -7.25 22.00
N ILE A 425 28.31 -7.86 22.46
CA ILE A 425 27.81 -7.77 23.84
C ILE A 425 28.41 -8.90 24.71
N HIS A 426 28.36 -10.13 24.20
CA HIS A 426 28.80 -11.32 24.95
C HIS A 426 30.23 -11.73 24.55
N LYS A 427 31.20 -10.88 24.85
CA LYS A 427 32.62 -11.20 24.67
C LYS A 427 33.09 -12.21 25.72
N LYS A 428 34.07 -13.06 25.36
CA LYS A 428 34.81 -13.84 26.38
C LYS A 428 35.39 -12.83 27.35
N GLY A 429 35.16 -13.04 28.67
CA GLY A 429 35.51 -12.11 29.71
C GLY A 429 36.93 -11.56 29.57
N GLU A 430 37.03 -10.25 29.63
CA GLU A 430 38.22 -9.55 30.09
C GLU A 430 38.22 -9.58 31.61
#